data_988994cd21cbdb3f320c60f3583d4e91
#
_entry.id   988994cd21cbdb3f320c60f3583d4e91
#
_cell.length_a   1.000
_cell.length_b   1.000
_cell.length_c   1.000
_cell.angle_alpha   90.00
_cell.angle_beta   90.00
_cell.angle_gamma   90.00
#
_symmetry.space_group_name_H-M   'P 1'
#
loop_
_entity.id
_entity.type
_entity.pdbx_description
1 polymer ?
#
loop_
_entity_poly.entity_id
_entity_poly.type
_entity_poly.pdbx_seq_one_letter_code
_entity_poly.pdbx_strand_id
1 'polypeptide(L)'
;YYTGFFIEKALSIDNVFVISLIFTFFAIPRKYQYRALLWGIIAVIVLRGLMIAAGAAIVQEYYWTLYIFAVFLIGTGIKMLFSGDQEMDVVKNPVVKYISTHMRVTKELHAEKFFVKVPDEKTGKMVRAATPLFLALVVINLADLVFAVDSVPAIFAITTDTFIVYTSNIMAILGLRALYFALAAMVHRFHYLKYALALVLVFIGSKIFVSDFLLDGDKFPPVLSLGVTFGLILGGILFSLWKTKDDGQAQAPH
;
A
#
# COMPACT_ATOMS: atom_id res chain seq x y z
N TYR A 1 -19.20 -3.72 3.26
CA TYR A 1 -18.51 -3.73 1.99
C TYR A 1 -17.92 -2.35 1.65
N TYR A 2 -18.76 -1.33 1.49
CA TYR A 2 -18.31 0.00 1.06
C TYR A 2 -17.27 0.62 1.98
N THR A 3 -17.43 0.48 3.29
CA THR A 3 -16.44 0.98 4.26
C THR A 3 -15.06 0.36 4.01
N GLY A 4 -14.98 -0.97 3.87
CA GLY A 4 -13.73 -1.66 3.57
C GLY A 4 -13.14 -1.24 2.22
N PHE A 5 -13.97 -1.12 1.18
CA PHE A 5 -13.55 -0.64 -0.14
C PHE A 5 -12.97 0.77 -0.09
N PHE A 6 -13.63 1.73 0.59
CA PHE A 6 -13.14 3.11 0.66
C PHE A 6 -11.87 3.25 1.50
N ILE A 7 -11.75 2.49 2.59
CA ILE A 7 -10.53 2.47 3.40
C ILE A 7 -9.37 1.93 2.57
N GLU A 8 -9.56 0.80 1.89
CA GLU A 8 -8.51 0.23 1.05
C GLU A 8 -8.14 1.17 -0.11
N LYS A 9 -9.13 1.84 -0.72
CA LYS A 9 -8.88 2.86 -1.75
C LYS A 9 -8.09 4.04 -1.22
N ALA A 10 -8.37 4.51 -0.02
CA ALA A 10 -7.63 5.61 0.61
C ALA A 10 -6.19 5.22 0.91
N LEU A 11 -5.98 4.04 1.52
CA LEU A 11 -4.63 3.50 1.77
C LEU A 11 -3.87 3.20 0.47
N SER A 12 -4.58 2.87 -0.62
CA SER A 12 -3.98 2.67 -1.94
C SER A 12 -3.36 3.93 -2.56
N ILE A 13 -3.68 5.13 -2.07
CA ILE A 13 -3.05 6.37 -2.54
C ILE A 13 -1.58 6.41 -2.10
N ASP A 14 -1.28 5.99 -0.88
CA ASP A 14 0.11 5.86 -0.41
C ASP A 14 0.87 4.80 -1.21
N ASN A 15 0.20 3.69 -1.58
CA ASN A 15 0.79 2.68 -2.46
C ASN A 15 1.18 3.29 -3.83
N VAL A 16 0.34 4.17 -4.40
CA VAL A 16 0.65 4.89 -5.66
C VAL A 16 1.91 5.73 -5.52
N PHE A 17 2.09 6.42 -4.39
CA PHE A 17 3.29 7.20 -4.11
C PHE A 17 4.53 6.33 -4.10
N VAL A 18 4.52 5.24 -3.33
CA VAL A 18 5.65 4.31 -3.22
C VAL A 18 5.97 3.64 -4.56
N ILE A 19 4.96 3.22 -5.32
CA ILE A 19 5.13 2.68 -6.67
C ILE A 19 5.83 3.70 -7.58
N SER A 20 5.43 4.98 -7.51
CA SER A 20 6.04 6.05 -8.29
C SER A 20 7.52 6.24 -7.95
N LEU A 21 7.86 6.22 -6.66
CA LEU A 21 9.25 6.28 -6.19
C LEU A 21 10.07 5.08 -6.68
N ILE A 22 9.52 3.87 -6.59
CA ILE A 22 10.20 2.64 -7.05
C ILE A 22 10.49 2.73 -8.54
N PHE A 23 9.52 3.12 -9.36
CA PHE A 23 9.75 3.27 -10.81
C PHE A 23 10.76 4.36 -11.15
N THR A 24 10.76 5.45 -10.40
CA THR A 24 11.76 6.53 -10.55
C THR A 24 13.15 6.04 -10.17
N PHE A 25 13.27 5.32 -9.05
CA PHE A 25 14.55 4.77 -8.59
C PHE A 25 15.18 3.79 -9.60
N PHE A 26 14.37 2.88 -10.17
CA PHE A 26 14.84 1.93 -11.19
C PHE A 26 14.88 2.54 -12.61
N ALA A 27 14.60 3.83 -12.75
CA ALA A 27 14.52 4.56 -14.03
C ALA A 27 13.62 3.84 -15.07
N ILE A 28 12.46 3.31 -14.63
CA ILE A 28 11.54 2.58 -15.50
C ILE A 28 10.68 3.57 -16.31
N PRO A 29 10.82 3.62 -17.65
CA PRO A 29 9.99 4.46 -18.49
C PRO A 29 8.50 4.11 -18.41
N ARG A 30 7.62 5.11 -18.52
CA ARG A 30 6.16 4.94 -18.40
C ARG A 30 5.60 3.80 -19.27
N LYS A 31 6.13 3.63 -20.48
CA LYS A 31 5.71 2.56 -21.42
C LYS A 31 5.86 1.14 -20.86
N TYR A 32 6.81 0.91 -19.92
CA TYR A 32 7.08 -0.41 -19.32
C TYR A 32 6.43 -0.58 -17.95
N GLN A 33 6.02 0.51 -17.30
CA GLN A 33 5.38 0.49 -15.98
C GLN A 33 4.06 -0.31 -16.00
N TYR A 34 3.33 -0.23 -17.11
CA TYR A 34 2.07 -0.96 -17.29
C TYR A 34 2.23 -2.47 -17.05
N ARG A 35 3.28 -3.06 -17.60
CA ARG A 35 3.53 -4.51 -17.48
C ARG A 35 3.91 -4.91 -16.06
N ALA A 36 4.75 -4.12 -15.39
CA ALA A 36 5.10 -4.37 -13.99
C ALA A 36 3.87 -4.25 -13.08
N LEU A 37 3.02 -3.23 -13.30
CA LEU A 37 1.78 -3.06 -12.55
C LEU A 37 0.78 -4.19 -12.79
N LEU A 38 0.65 -4.69 -14.01
CA LEU A 38 -0.26 -5.80 -14.32
C LEU A 38 0.14 -7.07 -13.54
N TRP A 39 1.41 -7.47 -13.65
CA TRP A 39 1.92 -8.63 -12.93
C TRP A 39 1.98 -8.40 -11.42
N GLY A 40 2.26 -7.16 -11.00
CA GLY A 40 2.18 -6.75 -9.60
C GLY A 40 0.79 -6.97 -9.02
N ILE A 41 -0.26 -6.50 -9.68
CA ILE A 41 -1.65 -6.68 -9.23
C ILE A 41 -2.01 -8.17 -9.12
N ILE A 42 -1.62 -9.00 -10.08
CA ILE A 42 -1.88 -10.45 -10.03
C ILE A 42 -1.20 -11.06 -8.78
N ALA A 43 0.06 -10.73 -8.53
CA ALA A 43 0.78 -11.20 -7.37
C ALA A 43 0.17 -10.68 -6.05
N VAL A 44 -0.20 -9.40 -6.00
CA VAL A 44 -0.87 -8.77 -4.85
C VAL A 44 -2.21 -9.46 -4.53
N ILE A 45 -3.04 -9.79 -5.52
CA ILE A 45 -4.30 -10.51 -5.32
C ILE A 45 -4.05 -11.85 -4.63
N VAL A 46 -3.04 -12.59 -5.07
CA VAL A 46 -2.68 -13.88 -4.46
C VAL A 46 -2.15 -13.69 -3.04
N LEU A 47 -1.20 -12.77 -2.85
CA LEU A 47 -0.60 -12.51 -1.54
C LEU A 47 -1.63 -12.03 -0.52
N ARG A 48 -2.49 -11.08 -0.89
CA ARG A 48 -3.57 -10.60 -0.02
C ARG A 48 -4.62 -11.66 0.24
N GLY A 49 -4.95 -12.49 -0.75
CA GLY A 49 -5.83 -13.63 -0.55
C GLY A 49 -5.31 -14.57 0.53
N LEU A 50 -4.01 -14.90 0.49
CA LEU A 50 -3.36 -15.71 1.52
C LEU A 50 -3.36 -15.03 2.90
N MET A 51 -3.04 -13.73 2.95
CA MET A 51 -3.05 -12.97 4.21
C MET A 51 -4.45 -12.86 4.82
N ILE A 52 -5.47 -12.61 4.00
CA ILE A 52 -6.86 -12.52 4.46
C ILE A 52 -7.34 -13.89 4.94
N ALA A 53 -7.02 -14.97 4.23
CA ALA A 53 -7.38 -16.32 4.66
C ALA A 53 -6.69 -16.68 5.99
N ALA A 54 -5.40 -16.39 6.14
CA ALA A 54 -4.68 -16.60 7.39
C ALA A 54 -5.24 -15.72 8.52
N GLY A 55 -5.49 -14.44 8.25
CA GLY A 55 -6.07 -13.51 9.22
C GLY A 55 -7.48 -13.92 9.65
N ALA A 56 -8.32 -14.39 8.71
CA ALA A 56 -9.65 -14.90 9.01
C ALA A 56 -9.59 -16.14 9.91
N ALA A 57 -8.71 -17.09 9.61
CA ALA A 57 -8.54 -18.29 10.43
C ALA A 57 -8.11 -17.93 11.87
N ILE A 58 -7.17 -17.00 12.02
CA ILE A 58 -6.70 -16.52 13.31
C ILE A 58 -7.80 -15.81 14.10
N VAL A 59 -8.54 -14.90 13.46
CA VAL A 59 -9.61 -14.12 14.12
C VAL A 59 -10.79 -15.01 14.51
N GLN A 60 -11.14 -16.04 13.71
CA GLN A 60 -12.21 -16.98 14.04
C GLN A 60 -11.84 -17.88 15.21
N GLU A 61 -10.60 -18.33 15.29
CA GLU A 61 -10.12 -19.18 16.38
C GLU A 61 -9.85 -18.38 17.66
N TYR A 62 -9.28 -17.17 17.52
CA TYR A 62 -8.82 -16.34 18.64
C TYR A 62 -9.36 -14.91 18.52
N TYR A 63 -10.58 -14.67 18.98
CA TYR A 63 -11.23 -13.35 18.92
C TYR A 63 -10.39 -12.22 19.56
N TRP A 64 -9.64 -12.52 20.61
CA TRP A 64 -8.73 -11.56 21.27
C TRP A 64 -7.65 -10.99 20.36
N THR A 65 -7.39 -11.63 19.22
CA THR A 65 -6.46 -11.13 18.21
C THR A 65 -6.91 -9.77 17.63
N LEU A 66 -8.22 -9.49 17.64
CA LEU A 66 -8.73 -8.19 17.22
C LEU A 66 -8.23 -7.05 18.11
N TYR A 67 -8.00 -7.29 19.41
CA TYR A 67 -7.42 -6.28 20.30
C TYR A 67 -5.96 -6.02 19.98
N ILE A 68 -5.19 -7.04 19.61
CA ILE A 68 -3.82 -6.86 19.11
C ILE A 68 -3.86 -6.01 17.84
N PHE A 69 -4.76 -6.31 16.91
CA PHE A 69 -4.92 -5.51 15.70
C PHE A 69 -5.31 -4.07 16.02
N ALA A 70 -6.22 -3.85 16.98
CA ALA A 70 -6.60 -2.52 17.44
C ALA A 70 -5.42 -1.71 17.97
N VAL A 71 -4.64 -2.29 18.89
CA VAL A 71 -3.43 -1.66 19.44
C VAL A 71 -2.41 -1.36 18.34
N PHE A 72 -2.20 -2.32 17.43
CA PHE A 72 -1.31 -2.17 16.28
C PHE A 72 -1.74 -1.02 15.37
N LEU A 73 -3.04 -0.94 15.01
CA LEU A 73 -3.57 0.15 14.18
C LEU A 73 -3.44 1.52 14.84
N ILE A 74 -3.76 1.61 16.14
CA ILE A 74 -3.58 2.86 16.91
C ILE A 74 -2.10 3.24 16.95
N GLY A 75 -1.22 2.30 17.24
CA GLY A 75 0.23 2.53 17.29
C GLY A 75 0.79 2.98 15.94
N THR A 76 0.37 2.34 14.84
CA THR A 76 0.77 2.73 13.48
C THR A 76 0.23 4.12 13.12
N GLY A 77 -1.04 4.39 13.42
CA GLY A 77 -1.63 5.72 13.17
C GLY A 77 -0.92 6.82 13.95
N ILE A 78 -0.63 6.61 15.24
CA ILE A 78 0.13 7.55 16.06
C ILE A 78 1.55 7.74 15.51
N LYS A 79 2.24 6.64 15.16
CA LYS A 79 3.56 6.71 14.55
C LYS A 79 3.54 7.54 13.26
N MET A 80 2.54 7.36 12.39
CA MET A 80 2.40 8.14 11.15
C MET A 80 2.19 9.64 11.40
N LEU A 81 1.50 10.02 12.48
CA LEU A 81 1.31 11.43 12.84
C LEU A 81 2.62 12.14 13.23
N PHE A 82 3.52 11.41 13.90
CA PHE A 82 4.76 11.98 14.44
C PHE A 82 6.00 11.66 13.59
N SER A 83 5.94 10.64 12.73
CA SER A 83 7.04 10.32 11.81
C SER A 83 6.98 11.27 10.63
N GLY A 84 8.10 11.94 10.34
CA GLY A 84 8.31 12.62 9.06
C GLY A 84 8.19 11.64 7.87
N ASP A 85 8.35 12.13 6.66
CA ASP A 85 8.36 11.29 5.47
C ASP A 85 9.54 10.31 5.55
N GLN A 86 9.24 9.08 5.98
CA GLN A 86 10.18 7.99 5.84
C GLN A 86 10.11 7.54 4.38
N GLU A 87 10.98 8.14 3.56
CA GLU A 87 11.23 7.62 2.22
C GLU A 87 11.69 6.16 2.34
N MET A 88 11.00 5.27 1.63
CA MET A 88 11.42 3.87 1.56
C MET A 88 12.80 3.84 0.87
N ASP A 89 13.85 3.60 1.64
CA ASP A 89 15.21 3.46 1.11
C ASP A 89 15.31 2.12 0.35
N VAL A 90 14.99 2.19 -0.94
CA VAL A 90 14.99 1.03 -1.84
C VAL A 90 16.37 0.40 -1.92
N VAL A 91 17.46 1.20 -1.76
CA VAL A 91 18.85 0.73 -1.81
C VAL A 91 19.18 -0.17 -0.63
N LYS A 92 18.67 0.20 0.57
CA LYS A 92 18.90 -0.56 1.80
C LYS A 92 17.94 -1.73 1.98
N ASN A 93 16.98 -1.91 1.07
CA ASN A 93 16.03 -3.01 1.18
C ASN A 93 16.77 -4.36 1.13
N PRO A 94 16.68 -5.19 2.19
CA PRO A 94 17.42 -6.45 2.30
C PRO A 94 17.08 -7.43 1.18
N VAL A 95 15.88 -7.37 0.64
CA VAL A 95 15.44 -8.25 -0.45
C VAL A 95 16.07 -7.85 -1.78
N VAL A 96 16.16 -6.54 -2.07
CA VAL A 96 16.89 -6.05 -3.26
C VAL A 96 18.35 -6.48 -3.18
N LYS A 97 18.97 -6.34 -2.01
CA LYS A 97 20.34 -6.79 -1.76
C LYS A 97 20.46 -8.31 -1.92
N TYR A 98 19.54 -9.10 -1.37
CA TYR A 98 19.53 -10.56 -1.49
C TYR A 98 19.44 -11.00 -2.96
N ILE A 99 18.48 -10.44 -3.72
CA ILE A 99 18.30 -10.77 -5.14
C ILE A 99 19.54 -10.38 -5.94
N SER A 100 20.08 -9.18 -5.74
CA SER A 100 21.28 -8.72 -6.46
C SER A 100 22.55 -9.50 -6.12
N THR A 101 22.57 -10.19 -4.95
CA THR A 101 23.70 -11.04 -4.55
C THR A 101 23.56 -12.47 -5.10
N HIS A 102 22.33 -13.01 -5.16
CA HIS A 102 22.10 -14.40 -5.56
C HIS A 102 21.69 -14.56 -7.03
N MET A 103 21.25 -13.49 -7.69
CA MET A 103 20.87 -13.48 -9.09
C MET A 103 21.67 -12.42 -9.84
N ARG A 104 22.06 -12.73 -11.06
CA ARG A 104 22.63 -11.70 -11.94
C ARG A 104 21.55 -10.72 -12.34
N VAL A 105 21.84 -9.45 -12.16
CA VAL A 105 20.96 -8.34 -12.53
C VAL A 105 21.62 -7.53 -13.62
N THR A 106 20.92 -7.26 -14.72
CA THR A 106 21.41 -6.37 -15.77
C THR A 106 21.37 -4.93 -15.31
N LYS A 107 22.37 -4.13 -15.71
CA LYS A 107 22.36 -2.68 -15.44
C LYS A 107 21.34 -1.94 -16.31
N GLU A 108 21.06 -2.47 -17.49
CA GLU A 108 20.21 -1.84 -18.48
C GLU A 108 18.81 -2.51 -18.55
N LEU A 109 17.82 -1.70 -18.89
CA LEU A 109 16.49 -2.17 -19.21
C LEU A 109 16.48 -2.87 -20.57
N HIS A 110 15.87 -4.06 -20.61
CA HIS A 110 15.71 -4.83 -21.83
C HIS A 110 14.26 -4.85 -22.27
N ALA A 111 13.76 -3.71 -22.73
CA ALA A 111 12.36 -3.49 -23.08
C ALA A 111 11.42 -3.94 -21.94
N GLU A 112 10.40 -4.75 -22.23
CA GLU A 112 9.41 -5.24 -21.25
C GLU A 112 9.79 -6.58 -20.61
N LYS A 113 11.03 -7.08 -20.81
CA LYS A 113 11.41 -8.40 -20.33
C LYS A 113 11.82 -8.36 -18.86
N PHE A 114 11.30 -9.26 -18.05
CA PHE A 114 11.72 -9.45 -16.67
C PHE A 114 13.02 -10.24 -16.55
N PHE A 115 13.27 -11.15 -17.50
CA PHE A 115 14.48 -11.96 -17.57
C PHE A 115 15.04 -11.95 -18.98
N VAL A 116 16.35 -11.91 -19.09
CA VAL A 116 17.11 -11.97 -20.35
C VAL A 116 18.26 -12.94 -20.25
N LYS A 117 18.72 -13.43 -21.39
CA LYS A 117 19.96 -14.20 -21.47
C LYS A 117 21.09 -13.25 -21.85
N VAL A 118 22.11 -13.18 -21.01
CA VAL A 118 23.32 -12.37 -21.23
C VAL A 118 24.56 -13.26 -21.17
N PRO A 119 25.61 -12.95 -21.92
CA PRO A 119 26.88 -13.69 -21.80
C PRO A 119 27.48 -13.47 -20.42
N ASP A 120 27.98 -14.53 -19.82
CA ASP A 120 28.73 -14.47 -18.59
C ASP A 120 30.11 -13.91 -18.85
N GLU A 121 30.48 -12.81 -18.19
CA GLU A 121 31.78 -12.17 -18.31
C GLU A 121 32.97 -13.12 -18.00
N LYS A 122 32.75 -14.15 -17.16
CA LYS A 122 33.81 -15.09 -16.77
C LYS A 122 33.89 -16.34 -17.64
N THR A 123 32.74 -16.82 -18.12
CA THR A 123 32.68 -18.13 -18.80
C THR A 123 32.24 -18.03 -20.27
N GLY A 124 31.79 -16.85 -20.73
CA GLY A 124 31.22 -16.63 -22.06
C GLY A 124 29.91 -17.35 -22.32
N LYS A 125 29.41 -18.16 -21.38
CA LYS A 125 28.14 -18.89 -21.53
C LYS A 125 26.95 -17.97 -21.33
N MET A 126 25.87 -18.20 -22.10
CA MET A 126 24.62 -17.47 -21.94
C MET A 126 23.94 -17.87 -20.62
N VAL A 127 23.80 -16.94 -19.69
CA VAL A 127 23.16 -17.11 -18.39
C VAL A 127 21.90 -16.25 -18.30
N ARG A 128 20.92 -16.72 -17.53
CA ARG A 128 19.69 -15.97 -17.27
C ARG A 128 19.99 -14.87 -16.22
N ALA A 129 19.64 -13.65 -16.56
CA ALA A 129 19.76 -12.50 -15.68
C ALA A 129 18.39 -11.81 -15.48
N ALA A 130 18.15 -11.30 -14.30
CA ALA A 130 17.00 -10.46 -13.98
C ALA A 130 17.22 -9.04 -14.51
N THR A 131 16.15 -8.34 -14.86
CA THR A 131 16.22 -6.94 -15.29
C THR A 131 15.82 -5.99 -14.14
N PRO A 132 16.12 -4.69 -14.23
CA PRO A 132 15.61 -3.70 -13.30
C PRO A 132 14.08 -3.68 -13.20
N LEU A 133 13.36 -4.03 -14.28
CA LEU A 133 11.91 -4.16 -14.29
C LEU A 133 11.42 -5.29 -13.38
N PHE A 134 12.14 -6.42 -13.32
CA PHE A 134 11.83 -7.50 -12.38
C PHE A 134 12.09 -7.09 -10.93
N LEU A 135 13.20 -6.38 -10.66
CA LEU A 135 13.47 -5.86 -9.32
C LEU A 135 12.39 -4.89 -8.87
N ALA A 136 11.99 -3.95 -9.74
CA ALA A 136 10.89 -3.03 -9.45
C ALA A 136 9.60 -3.79 -9.12
N LEU A 137 9.25 -4.83 -9.88
CA LEU A 137 8.09 -5.69 -9.62
C LEU A 137 8.16 -6.34 -8.23
N VAL A 138 9.31 -6.91 -7.86
CA VAL A 138 9.48 -7.54 -6.54
C VAL A 138 9.35 -6.52 -5.41
N VAL A 139 9.98 -5.35 -5.55
CA VAL A 139 9.94 -4.30 -4.52
C VAL A 139 8.52 -3.74 -4.38
N ILE A 140 7.77 -3.57 -5.48
CA ILE A 140 6.36 -3.13 -5.44
C ILE A 140 5.51 -4.15 -4.66
N ASN A 141 5.67 -5.45 -4.93
CA ASN A 141 4.92 -6.48 -4.21
C ASN A 141 5.29 -6.57 -2.72
N LEU A 142 6.55 -6.36 -2.38
CA LEU A 142 6.98 -6.28 -0.99
C LEU A 142 6.42 -5.06 -0.27
N ALA A 143 6.43 -3.91 -0.95
CA ALA A 143 5.81 -2.70 -0.41
C ALA A 143 4.32 -2.93 -0.14
N ASP A 144 3.58 -3.53 -1.10
CA ASP A 144 2.17 -3.85 -0.90
C ASP A 144 1.96 -4.83 0.26
N LEU A 145 2.84 -5.82 0.43
CA LEU A 145 2.78 -6.74 1.57
C LEU A 145 2.93 -6.00 2.91
N VAL A 146 3.84 -5.02 2.98
CA VAL A 146 4.00 -4.17 4.17
C VAL A 146 2.72 -3.36 4.44
N PHE A 147 2.14 -2.75 3.42
CA PHE A 147 0.87 -2.02 3.55
C PHE A 147 -0.31 -2.92 3.90
N ALA A 148 -0.31 -4.17 3.44
CA ALA A 148 -1.34 -5.14 3.79
C ALA A 148 -1.34 -5.50 5.28
N VAL A 149 -0.20 -5.39 5.97
CA VAL A 149 -0.11 -5.58 7.43
C VAL A 149 -0.98 -4.58 8.19
N ASP A 150 -1.15 -3.37 7.68
CA ASP A 150 -2.02 -2.35 8.26
C ASP A 150 -3.47 -2.45 7.75
N SER A 151 -3.66 -2.68 6.44
CA SER A 151 -4.98 -2.63 5.82
C SER A 151 -5.84 -3.86 6.12
N VAL A 152 -5.25 -5.06 6.18
CA VAL A 152 -6.01 -6.29 6.48
C VAL A 152 -6.61 -6.26 7.89
N PRO A 153 -5.87 -5.95 8.97
CA PRO A 153 -6.45 -5.73 10.29
C PRO A 153 -7.53 -4.64 10.32
N ALA A 154 -7.32 -3.53 9.60
CA ALA A 154 -8.30 -2.44 9.53
C ALA A 154 -9.66 -2.90 8.98
N ILE A 155 -9.66 -3.79 7.99
CA ILE A 155 -10.91 -4.34 7.44
C ILE A 155 -11.52 -5.37 8.39
N PHE A 156 -10.72 -6.23 9.04
CA PHE A 156 -11.23 -7.17 10.05
C PHE A 156 -11.84 -6.46 11.26
N ALA A 157 -11.36 -5.27 11.60
CA ALA A 157 -11.97 -4.42 12.62
C ALA A 157 -13.38 -3.90 12.24
N ILE A 158 -13.76 -3.96 10.97
CA ILE A 158 -15.06 -3.53 10.46
C ILE A 158 -15.99 -4.73 10.30
N THR A 159 -15.48 -5.84 9.77
CA THR A 159 -16.24 -7.06 9.52
C THR A 159 -15.32 -8.27 9.55
N THR A 160 -15.79 -9.35 10.16
CA THR A 160 -15.10 -10.65 10.19
C THR A 160 -15.54 -11.57 9.05
N ASP A 161 -16.49 -11.13 8.21
CA ASP A 161 -16.93 -11.88 7.03
C ASP A 161 -15.80 -11.89 5.97
N THR A 162 -15.15 -13.05 5.82
CA THR A 162 -14.01 -13.27 4.93
C THR A 162 -14.34 -12.94 3.48
N PHE A 163 -15.58 -13.21 3.02
CA PHE A 163 -15.98 -12.90 1.65
C PHE A 163 -16.05 -11.39 1.43
N ILE A 164 -16.63 -10.64 2.37
CA ILE A 164 -16.70 -9.18 2.31
C ILE A 164 -15.30 -8.58 2.37
N VAL A 165 -14.43 -9.06 3.28
CA VAL A 165 -13.03 -8.60 3.40
C VAL A 165 -12.29 -8.82 2.08
N TYR A 166 -12.35 -10.02 1.53
CA TYR A 166 -11.64 -10.38 0.32
C TYR A 166 -12.12 -9.61 -0.91
N THR A 167 -13.44 -9.59 -1.14
CA THR A 167 -14.00 -8.97 -2.35
C THR A 167 -13.87 -7.45 -2.34
N SER A 168 -14.05 -6.79 -1.19
CA SER A 168 -13.84 -5.33 -1.10
C SER A 168 -12.39 -4.95 -1.33
N ASN A 169 -11.46 -5.74 -0.82
CA ASN A 169 -10.02 -5.55 -0.98
C ASN A 169 -9.60 -5.72 -2.45
N ILE A 170 -10.00 -6.83 -3.09
CA ILE A 170 -9.67 -7.09 -4.49
C ILE A 170 -10.24 -6.03 -5.42
N MET A 171 -11.48 -5.62 -5.23
CA MET A 171 -12.08 -4.55 -6.05
C MET A 171 -11.34 -3.22 -5.91
N ALA A 172 -10.84 -2.91 -4.71
CA ALA A 172 -10.02 -1.73 -4.51
C ALA A 172 -8.68 -1.83 -5.25
N ILE A 173 -8.02 -3.00 -5.20
CA ILE A 173 -6.72 -3.27 -5.84
C ILE A 173 -6.82 -3.26 -7.36
N LEU A 174 -7.86 -3.85 -7.95
CA LEU A 174 -8.06 -3.85 -9.39
C LEU A 174 -8.09 -2.43 -9.97
N GLY A 175 -8.59 -1.47 -9.20
CA GLY A 175 -8.55 -0.06 -9.58
C GLY A 175 -7.21 0.64 -9.33
N LEU A 176 -6.23 -0.01 -8.68
CA LEU A 176 -4.94 0.62 -8.32
C LEU A 176 -4.16 1.08 -9.55
N ARG A 177 -4.18 0.30 -10.63
CA ARG A 177 -3.50 0.67 -11.88
C ARG A 177 -4.07 1.95 -12.50
N ALA A 178 -5.40 2.03 -12.60
CA ALA A 178 -6.05 3.24 -13.11
C ALA A 178 -5.76 4.44 -12.21
N LEU A 179 -5.81 4.24 -10.88
CA LEU A 179 -5.48 5.22 -9.88
C LEU A 179 -4.01 5.69 -10.03
N TYR A 180 -3.07 4.75 -10.24
CA TYR A 180 -1.67 5.07 -10.46
C TYR A 180 -1.48 6.02 -11.66
N PHE A 181 -2.01 5.68 -12.84
CA PHE A 181 -1.86 6.53 -14.02
C PHE A 181 -2.56 7.88 -13.90
N ALA A 182 -3.68 7.94 -13.18
CA ALA A 182 -4.39 9.18 -12.90
C ALA A 182 -3.64 10.08 -11.91
N LEU A 183 -3.07 9.50 -10.86
CA LEU A 183 -2.48 10.24 -9.74
C LEU A 183 -0.96 10.42 -9.84
N ALA A 184 -0.24 9.61 -10.63
CA ALA A 184 1.23 9.67 -10.72
C ALA A 184 1.78 11.07 -11.08
N ALA A 185 1.01 11.87 -11.83
CA ALA A 185 1.36 13.26 -12.14
C ALA A 185 1.04 14.24 -11.00
N MET A 186 0.23 13.83 -10.02
CA MET A 186 -0.28 14.67 -8.94
C MET A 186 0.13 14.19 -7.55
N VAL A 187 1.00 13.18 -7.47
CA VAL A 187 1.40 12.53 -6.21
C VAL A 187 1.86 13.55 -5.16
N HIS A 188 2.63 14.56 -5.56
CA HIS A 188 3.10 15.60 -4.66
C HIS A 188 1.98 16.44 -4.02
N ARG A 189 0.78 16.47 -4.61
CA ARG A 189 -0.38 17.22 -4.07
C ARG A 189 -1.08 16.48 -2.92
N PHE A 190 -0.78 15.20 -2.71
CA PHE A 190 -1.38 14.38 -1.66
C PHE A 190 -0.47 14.16 -0.44
N HIS A 191 0.59 14.96 -0.33
CA HIS A 191 1.56 14.87 0.77
C HIS A 191 0.92 14.90 2.17
N TYR A 192 -0.11 15.70 2.38
CA TYR A 192 -0.80 15.82 3.68
C TYR A 192 -1.86 14.74 3.92
N LEU A 193 -2.15 13.88 2.93
CA LEU A 193 -3.15 12.81 3.07
C LEU A 193 -2.75 11.78 4.14
N LYS A 194 -1.44 11.59 4.37
CA LYS A 194 -0.92 10.70 5.42
C LYS A 194 -1.50 11.00 6.81
N TYR A 195 -1.75 12.26 7.14
CA TYR A 195 -2.34 12.64 8.43
C TYR A 195 -3.80 12.18 8.55
N ALA A 196 -4.57 12.29 7.47
CA ALA A 196 -5.94 11.78 7.44
C ALA A 196 -5.97 10.25 7.56
N LEU A 197 -5.08 9.55 6.86
CA LEU A 197 -4.96 8.09 6.96
C LEU A 197 -4.55 7.66 8.37
N ALA A 198 -3.61 8.35 8.99
CA ALA A 198 -3.23 8.11 10.38
C ALA A 198 -4.42 8.24 11.33
N LEU A 199 -5.24 9.29 11.18
CA LEU A 199 -6.46 9.48 11.98
C LEU A 199 -7.50 8.38 11.70
N VAL A 200 -7.63 7.93 10.46
CA VAL A 200 -8.51 6.78 10.10
C VAL A 200 -8.05 5.52 10.82
N LEU A 201 -6.75 5.20 10.82
CA LEU A 201 -6.22 4.02 11.52
C LEU A 201 -6.47 4.09 13.03
N VAL A 202 -6.20 5.25 13.65
CA VAL A 202 -6.50 5.47 15.08
C VAL A 202 -8.00 5.30 15.35
N PHE A 203 -8.87 5.88 14.53
CA PHE A 203 -10.32 5.75 14.67
C PHE A 203 -10.77 4.29 14.55
N ILE A 204 -10.30 3.55 13.54
CA ILE A 204 -10.68 2.15 13.32
C ILE A 204 -10.21 1.27 14.48
N GLY A 205 -8.97 1.45 14.95
CA GLY A 205 -8.46 0.72 16.11
C GLY A 205 -9.23 1.04 17.40
N SER A 206 -9.51 2.32 17.65
CA SER A 206 -10.27 2.77 18.81
C SER A 206 -11.69 2.23 18.85
N LYS A 207 -12.31 2.08 17.68
CA LYS A 207 -13.68 1.58 17.52
C LYS A 207 -13.86 0.17 18.12
N ILE A 208 -12.85 -0.70 18.05
CA ILE A 208 -12.92 -2.05 18.65
C ILE A 208 -13.11 -1.93 20.16
N PHE A 209 -12.32 -1.09 20.81
CA PHE A 209 -12.42 -0.87 22.26
C PHE A 209 -13.74 -0.19 22.63
N VAL A 210 -14.19 0.79 21.85
CA VAL A 210 -15.47 1.47 22.07
C VAL A 210 -16.63 0.50 21.97
N SER A 211 -16.61 -0.41 20.97
CA SER A 211 -17.65 -1.43 20.79
C SER A 211 -17.76 -2.35 22.00
N ASP A 212 -16.63 -2.85 22.49
CA ASP A 212 -16.62 -3.85 23.56
C ASP A 212 -16.78 -3.26 24.97
N PHE A 213 -16.21 -2.06 25.22
CA PHE A 213 -16.20 -1.48 26.58
C PHE A 213 -17.28 -0.42 26.84
N LEU A 214 -17.76 0.28 25.78
CA LEU A 214 -18.77 1.33 25.94
C LEU A 214 -20.15 0.93 25.39
N LEU A 215 -20.19 0.00 24.43
CA LEU A 215 -21.44 -0.46 23.82
C LEU A 215 -21.81 -1.88 24.26
N ASP A 216 -21.24 -2.38 25.37
CA ASP A 216 -21.52 -3.71 25.95
C ASP A 216 -21.42 -4.86 24.91
N GLY A 217 -20.50 -4.75 23.95
CA GLY A 217 -20.31 -5.72 22.87
C GLY A 217 -21.19 -5.50 21.64
N ASP A 218 -22.05 -4.48 21.64
CA ASP A 218 -22.80 -4.09 20.45
C ASP A 218 -21.90 -3.51 19.38
N LYS A 219 -22.15 -3.85 18.11
CA LYS A 219 -21.35 -3.35 17.00
C LYS A 219 -21.51 -1.84 16.83
N PHE A 220 -20.39 -1.16 16.70
CA PHE A 220 -20.38 0.27 16.37
C PHE A 220 -21.23 0.53 15.10
N PRO A 221 -22.15 1.53 15.10
CA PRO A 221 -23.08 1.75 13.98
C PRO A 221 -22.34 1.89 12.63
N PRO A 222 -22.63 1.04 11.64
CA PRO A 222 -21.89 1.02 10.37
C PRO A 222 -21.96 2.35 9.60
N VAL A 223 -23.14 3.02 9.64
CA VAL A 223 -23.34 4.31 8.97
C VAL A 223 -22.47 5.40 9.58
N LEU A 224 -22.38 5.44 10.92
CA LEU A 224 -21.52 6.41 11.61
C LEU A 224 -20.04 6.15 11.31
N SER A 225 -19.62 4.87 11.34
CA SER A 225 -18.25 4.46 11.01
C SER A 225 -17.88 4.88 9.58
N LEU A 226 -18.76 4.65 8.62
CA LEU A 226 -18.55 5.06 7.22
C LEU A 226 -18.49 6.59 7.10
N GLY A 227 -19.40 7.31 7.76
CA GLY A 227 -19.45 8.76 7.72
C GLY A 227 -18.18 9.42 8.28
N VAL A 228 -17.69 8.95 9.43
CA VAL A 228 -16.43 9.45 10.04
C VAL A 228 -15.24 9.12 9.14
N THR A 229 -15.12 7.89 8.68
CA THR A 229 -14.02 7.47 7.80
C THR A 229 -14.00 8.29 6.51
N PHE A 230 -15.15 8.41 5.83
CA PHE A 230 -15.27 9.19 4.60
C PHE A 230 -14.99 10.68 4.84
N GLY A 231 -15.49 11.23 5.94
CA GLY A 231 -15.25 12.63 6.35
C GLY A 231 -13.76 12.92 6.57
N LEU A 232 -13.04 12.02 7.27
CA LEU A 232 -11.59 12.14 7.49
C LEU A 232 -10.80 12.07 6.17
N ILE A 233 -11.14 11.13 5.30
CA ILE A 233 -10.46 10.97 4.00
C ILE A 233 -10.72 12.18 3.10
N LEU A 234 -11.98 12.58 2.96
CA LEU A 234 -12.35 13.72 2.12
C LEU A 234 -11.74 15.02 2.65
N GLY A 235 -11.81 15.25 3.97
CA GLY A 235 -11.17 16.38 4.63
C GLY A 235 -9.66 16.42 4.39
N GLY A 236 -8.99 15.26 4.49
CA GLY A 236 -7.56 15.12 4.20
C GLY A 236 -7.20 15.42 2.75
N ILE A 237 -8.00 14.96 1.80
CA ILE A 237 -7.82 15.26 0.37
C ILE A 237 -7.97 16.76 0.13
N LEU A 238 -9.05 17.37 0.61
CA LEU A 238 -9.31 18.79 0.43
C LEU A 238 -8.22 19.66 1.09
N PHE A 239 -7.82 19.31 2.31
CA PHE A 239 -6.74 19.99 3.00
C PHE A 239 -5.40 19.87 2.26
N SER A 240 -5.07 18.67 1.77
CA SER A 240 -3.85 18.43 1.02
C SER A 240 -3.82 19.24 -0.28
N LEU A 241 -4.92 19.28 -1.03
CA LEU A 241 -5.02 20.03 -2.26
C LEU A 241 -4.93 21.55 -2.01
N TRP A 242 -5.58 22.03 -0.94
CA TRP A 242 -5.54 23.45 -0.57
C TRP A 242 -4.13 23.88 -0.16
N LYS A 243 -3.52 23.17 0.77
CA LYS A 243 -2.19 23.51 1.30
C LYS A 243 -1.10 23.44 0.23
N THR A 244 -1.11 22.40 -0.63
CA THR A 244 -0.11 22.25 -1.69
C THR A 244 -0.27 23.33 -2.80
N LYS A 245 -1.44 23.93 -2.96
CA LYS A 245 -1.64 25.06 -3.87
C LYS A 245 -0.89 26.30 -3.38
N ASP A 246 -0.92 26.56 -2.09
CA ASP A 246 -0.22 27.70 -1.47
C ASP A 246 1.31 27.53 -1.56
N ASP A 247 1.83 26.33 -1.29
CA ASP A 247 3.26 26.02 -1.38
C ASP A 247 3.80 26.18 -2.83
N GLY A 248 2.98 25.84 -3.84
CA GLY A 248 3.32 26.01 -5.27
C GLY A 248 3.38 27.49 -5.73
N GLN A 249 2.65 28.38 -5.10
CA GLN A 249 2.71 29.81 -5.38
C GLN A 249 3.90 30.50 -4.71
N ALA A 250 4.37 29.97 -3.58
CA ALA A 250 5.53 30.52 -2.86
C ALA A 250 6.88 30.20 -3.54
N GLN A 251 6.93 29.24 -4.47
CA GLN A 251 8.16 28.83 -5.19
C GLN A 251 8.23 29.33 -6.64
N ALA A 252 7.29 30.16 -7.11
CA ALA A 252 7.40 30.82 -8.41
C ALA A 252 8.50 31.90 -8.34
N PRO A 253 9.60 31.80 -9.10
CA PRO A 253 10.62 32.84 -9.13
C PRO A 253 10.03 34.11 -9.76
N HIS A 254 10.24 35.24 -9.09
CA HIS A 254 10.01 36.61 -9.62
C HIS A 254 11.04 36.96 -10.66
#